data_7aac69ac1c1291dde45daa37ab2b7046
#
_entry.id   7aac69ac1c1291dde45daa37ab2b7046
#
_cell.length_a   1.000
_cell.length_b   1.000
_cell.length_c   1.000
_cell.angle_alpha   90.00
_cell.angle_beta   90.00
_cell.angle_gamma   90.00
#
_symmetry.space_group_name_H-M   'P 1'
#
loop_
_entity.id
_entity.type
_entity.pdbx_description
1 polymer ?
#
loop_
_entity_poly.entity_id
_entity_poly.type
_entity_poly.pdbx_seq_one_letter_code
_entity_poly.pdbx_strand_id
1 'polypeptide(L)'
;MKRNIWPATLVVILIALYSTAYSAEKLTVLNPTPPNRMVDRIPLAPRLDTLEGKTIFLVDIGWGGPEAAPSIYKEMKAWFAQNMPNVKVEVRGIKGSYMQDQPELWKEISEKGHAAMIGISG
;
A
#
# COMPACT_ATOMS: atom_id res chain seq x y z
N MET A 1 -52.43 -38.22 -45.00
CA MET A 1 -51.51 -37.04 -45.01
C MET A 1 -50.23 -37.42 -44.24
N LYS A 2 -49.10 -37.61 -44.91
CA LYS A 2 -47.80 -37.83 -44.27
C LYS A 2 -47.21 -36.49 -43.91
N ARG A 3 -47.22 -36.13 -42.62
CA ARG A 3 -46.56 -34.92 -42.10
C ARG A 3 -45.04 -35.07 -42.23
N ASN A 4 -44.42 -34.28 -43.06
CA ASN A 4 -42.95 -34.21 -43.15
C ASN A 4 -42.40 -33.54 -41.89
N ILE A 5 -42.02 -34.37 -40.90
CA ILE A 5 -41.42 -33.93 -39.64
C ILE A 5 -39.91 -33.72 -39.74
N TRP A 6 -39.33 -34.10 -40.85
CA TRP A 6 -37.89 -34.02 -41.10
C TRP A 6 -37.24 -32.63 -40.96
N PRO A 7 -37.85 -31.52 -41.49
CA PRO A 7 -37.22 -30.23 -41.35
C PRO A 7 -37.20 -29.72 -39.90
N ALA A 8 -38.25 -30.03 -39.11
CA ALA A 8 -38.29 -29.61 -37.71
C ALA A 8 -37.24 -30.32 -36.83
N THR A 9 -37.03 -31.61 -37.10
CA THR A 9 -36.01 -32.42 -36.38
C THR A 9 -34.60 -31.95 -36.68
N LEU A 10 -34.33 -31.54 -37.91
CA LEU A 10 -33.02 -31.04 -38.35
C LEU A 10 -32.67 -29.70 -37.71
N VAL A 11 -33.69 -28.81 -37.56
CA VAL A 11 -33.52 -27.52 -36.88
C VAL A 11 -33.22 -27.69 -35.39
N VAL A 12 -33.87 -28.63 -34.71
CA VAL A 12 -33.64 -28.91 -33.29
C VAL A 12 -32.20 -29.47 -33.06
N ILE A 13 -31.74 -30.31 -33.94
CA ILE A 13 -30.37 -30.86 -33.88
C ILE A 13 -29.32 -29.77 -34.09
N LEU A 14 -29.56 -28.86 -35.03
CA LEU A 14 -28.68 -27.70 -35.26
C LEU A 14 -28.60 -26.76 -34.06
N ILE A 15 -29.73 -26.48 -33.40
CA ILE A 15 -29.77 -25.64 -32.19
C ILE A 15 -29.04 -26.33 -31.05
N ALA A 16 -29.20 -27.65 -30.88
CA ALA A 16 -28.48 -28.41 -29.84
C ALA A 16 -26.97 -28.44 -30.02
N LEU A 17 -26.50 -28.44 -31.28
CA LEU A 17 -25.07 -28.37 -31.59
C LEU A 17 -24.47 -26.98 -31.36
N TYR A 18 -25.23 -25.91 -31.51
CA TYR A 18 -24.77 -24.56 -31.22
C TYR A 18 -24.61 -24.30 -29.71
N SER A 19 -25.37 -24.94 -28.84
CA SER A 19 -25.31 -24.74 -27.41
C SER A 19 -24.09 -25.38 -26.72
N THR A 20 -23.36 -26.24 -27.39
CA THR A 20 -22.16 -26.89 -26.81
C THR A 20 -20.85 -26.10 -27.09
N ALA A 21 -20.92 -25.04 -27.92
CA ALA A 21 -19.72 -24.32 -28.33
C ALA A 21 -19.29 -23.17 -27.38
N TYR A 22 -20.05 -22.87 -26.35
CA TYR A 22 -19.69 -21.87 -25.34
C TYR A 22 -19.22 -22.52 -24.04
N SER A 23 -18.17 -23.33 -24.15
CA SER A 23 -17.35 -23.59 -22.96
C SER A 23 -16.52 -22.34 -22.73
N ALA A 24 -16.94 -21.52 -21.78
CA ALA A 24 -16.11 -20.40 -21.35
C ALA A 24 -14.79 -20.98 -20.85
N GLU A 25 -13.72 -20.74 -21.58
CA GLU A 25 -12.37 -21.07 -21.17
C GLU A 25 -12.13 -20.41 -19.82
N LYS A 26 -11.98 -21.22 -18.76
CA LYS A 26 -11.69 -20.69 -17.43
C LYS A 26 -10.32 -20.04 -17.49
N LEU A 27 -10.26 -18.72 -17.51
CA LEU A 27 -9.03 -17.99 -17.35
C LEU A 27 -8.45 -18.34 -15.98
N THR A 28 -7.42 -19.15 -15.97
CA THR A 28 -6.67 -19.42 -14.76
C THR A 28 -5.75 -18.22 -14.52
N VAL A 29 -6.15 -17.35 -13.63
CA VAL A 29 -5.28 -16.27 -13.16
C VAL A 29 -4.18 -16.91 -12.32
N LEU A 30 -2.94 -16.85 -12.80
CA LEU A 30 -1.79 -17.27 -12.02
C LEU A 30 -1.73 -16.36 -10.79
N ASN A 31 -1.74 -16.97 -9.60
CA ASN A 31 -1.51 -16.21 -8.38
C ASN A 31 -0.09 -15.62 -8.45
N PRO A 32 0.08 -14.29 -8.47
CA PRO A 32 1.38 -13.66 -8.53
C PRO A 32 2.19 -13.83 -7.23
N THR A 33 1.62 -14.48 -6.23
CA THR A 33 2.33 -14.77 -4.99
C THR A 33 3.47 -15.76 -5.30
N PRO A 34 4.73 -15.36 -5.15
CA PRO A 34 5.85 -16.26 -5.36
C PRO A 34 5.74 -17.45 -4.40
N PRO A 35 6.09 -18.69 -4.85
CA PRO A 35 6.01 -19.89 -4.02
C PRO A 35 7.02 -19.90 -2.86
N ASN A 36 7.97 -18.97 -2.88
CA ASN A 36 8.95 -18.85 -1.82
C ASN A 36 8.35 -18.18 -0.60
N ARG A 37 8.63 -18.72 0.57
CA ARG A 37 8.35 -18.08 1.85
C ARG A 37 8.84 -16.64 1.78
N MET A 38 7.93 -15.70 1.89
CA MET A 38 8.32 -14.34 2.22
C MET A 38 9.11 -14.41 3.52
N VAL A 39 10.23 -13.72 3.58
CA VAL A 39 10.99 -13.54 4.82
C VAL A 39 10.00 -13.25 5.95
N ASP A 40 10.16 -13.92 7.08
CA ASP A 40 9.29 -13.72 8.24
C ASP A 40 9.21 -12.22 8.50
N ARG A 41 8.00 -11.68 8.38
CA ARG A 41 7.81 -10.24 8.56
C ARG A 41 8.05 -9.93 10.02
N ILE A 42 8.89 -8.97 10.27
CA ILE A 42 9.03 -8.39 11.60
C ILE A 42 7.63 -7.86 11.99
N PRO A 43 7.07 -8.30 13.12
CA PRO A 43 5.77 -7.81 13.57
C PRO A 43 5.82 -6.29 13.75
N LEU A 44 4.70 -5.63 13.45
CA LEU A 44 4.58 -4.21 13.72
C LEU A 44 4.77 -3.94 15.22
N ALA A 45 5.43 -2.85 15.54
CA ALA A 45 5.50 -2.39 16.92
C ALA A 45 4.09 -2.18 17.52
N PRO A 46 3.90 -2.42 18.82
CA PRO A 46 2.63 -2.11 19.47
C PRO A 46 2.24 -0.64 19.25
N ARG A 47 0.96 -0.41 19.04
CA ARG A 47 0.47 0.97 18.91
C ARG A 47 0.60 1.69 20.24
N LEU A 48 0.91 2.98 20.17
CA LEU A 48 0.88 3.84 21.35
C LEU A 48 -0.57 4.07 21.78
N ASP A 49 -0.84 3.95 23.07
CA ASP A 49 -2.16 4.26 23.62
C ASP A 49 -2.43 5.76 23.64
N THR A 50 -1.38 6.57 23.76
CA THR A 50 -1.44 8.02 23.75
C THR A 50 -0.17 8.62 23.14
N LEU A 51 -0.30 9.79 22.55
CA LEU A 51 0.83 10.60 22.09
C LEU A 51 1.33 11.58 23.16
N GLU A 52 0.61 11.73 24.25
CA GLU A 52 0.94 12.67 25.32
C GLU A 52 2.33 12.42 25.89
N GLY A 53 3.16 13.44 25.93
CA GLY A 53 4.56 13.35 26.39
C GLY A 53 5.48 12.55 25.48
N LYS A 54 5.04 12.19 24.28
CA LYS A 54 5.82 11.39 23.31
C LYS A 54 6.58 12.26 22.33
N THR A 55 7.64 11.68 21.77
CA THR A 55 8.43 12.30 20.69
C THR A 55 8.09 11.65 19.36
N ILE A 56 7.69 12.46 18.39
CA ILE A 56 7.40 12.04 17.01
C ILE A 56 8.47 12.61 16.11
N PHE A 57 9.07 11.75 15.28
CA PHE A 57 9.99 12.17 14.23
C PHE A 57 9.25 12.30 12.90
N LEU A 58 9.44 13.43 12.23
CA LEU A 58 9.03 13.67 10.85
C LEU A 58 10.28 13.62 9.98
N VAL A 59 10.39 12.60 9.15
CA VAL A 59 11.61 12.32 8.38
C VAL A 59 11.38 12.66 6.91
N ASP A 60 12.07 13.69 6.45
CA ASP A 60 12.10 14.10 5.04
C ASP A 60 13.06 13.19 4.27
N ILE A 61 12.54 12.47 3.29
CA ILE A 61 13.33 11.62 2.39
C ILE A 61 13.84 12.35 1.15
N GLY A 62 13.61 13.66 1.05
CA GLY A 62 14.09 14.48 -0.07
C GLY A 62 13.42 14.21 -1.41
N TRP A 63 12.29 13.52 -1.42
CA TRP A 63 11.54 13.25 -2.64
C TRP A 63 10.41 14.28 -2.81
N GLY A 64 10.14 14.68 -4.06
CA GLY A 64 9.13 15.71 -4.37
C GLY A 64 9.66 17.13 -4.39
N GLY A 65 10.98 17.30 -4.23
CA GLY A 65 11.65 18.61 -4.25
C GLY A 65 11.86 19.22 -2.87
N PRO A 66 12.64 20.31 -2.81
CA PRO A 66 13.15 20.87 -1.55
C PRO A 66 12.08 21.48 -0.64
N GLU A 67 10.91 21.78 -1.17
CA GLU A 67 9.83 22.44 -0.43
C GLU A 67 8.66 21.48 -0.07
N ALA A 68 8.65 20.27 -0.63
CA ALA A 68 7.51 19.37 -0.48
C ALA A 68 7.30 18.92 0.99
N ALA A 69 8.27 18.22 1.54
CA ALA A 69 8.20 17.76 2.92
C ALA A 69 8.31 18.92 3.93
N PRO A 70 9.23 19.91 3.79
CA PRO A 70 9.33 21.00 4.73
C PRO A 70 8.04 21.80 4.90
N SER A 71 7.30 22.08 3.82
CA SER A 71 6.05 22.83 3.90
C SER A 71 4.99 22.08 4.73
N ILE A 72 4.80 20.78 4.46
CA ILE A 72 3.85 19.95 5.17
C ILE A 72 4.27 19.76 6.63
N TYR A 73 5.53 19.47 6.88
CA TYR A 73 6.03 19.25 8.24
C TYR A 73 5.98 20.51 9.11
N LYS A 74 6.14 21.67 8.50
CA LYS A 74 5.93 22.94 9.19
C LYS A 74 4.49 23.08 9.71
N GLU A 75 3.51 22.79 8.87
CA GLU A 75 2.11 22.86 9.24
C GLU A 75 1.74 21.77 10.27
N MET A 76 2.26 20.56 10.10
CA MET A 76 2.08 19.49 11.09
C MET A 76 2.64 19.88 12.45
N LYS A 77 3.85 20.44 12.48
CA LYS A 77 4.48 20.88 13.73
C LYS A 77 3.67 22.01 14.40
N ALA A 78 3.15 22.97 13.63
CA ALA A 78 2.27 24.01 14.13
C ALA A 78 0.97 23.44 14.69
N TRP A 79 0.38 22.48 14.00
CA TRP A 79 -0.84 21.80 14.47
C TRP A 79 -0.62 21.08 15.81
N PHE A 80 0.47 20.32 15.94
CA PHE A 80 0.81 19.64 17.19
C PHE A 80 1.04 20.64 18.33
N ALA A 81 1.75 21.74 18.06
CA ALA A 81 1.99 22.77 19.08
C ALA A 81 0.71 23.41 19.60
N GLN A 82 -0.32 23.54 18.75
CA GLN A 82 -1.60 24.11 19.13
C GLN A 82 -2.54 23.11 19.81
N ASN A 83 -2.58 21.87 19.33
CA ASN A 83 -3.60 20.90 19.74
C ASN A 83 -3.07 19.85 20.74
N MET A 84 -1.76 19.61 20.74
CA MET A 84 -1.11 18.61 21.60
C MET A 84 0.25 19.15 22.08
N PRO A 85 0.28 20.18 22.93
CA PRO A 85 1.51 20.91 23.27
C PRO A 85 2.56 20.06 24.02
N ASN A 86 2.15 18.96 24.62
CA ASN A 86 3.06 18.04 25.30
C ASN A 86 3.67 16.98 24.37
N VAL A 87 3.32 16.98 23.09
CA VAL A 87 3.96 16.14 22.06
C VAL A 87 5.18 16.87 21.51
N LYS A 88 6.33 16.21 21.57
CA LYS A 88 7.55 16.74 20.98
C LYS A 88 7.65 16.31 19.53
N VAL A 89 7.74 17.26 18.60
CA VAL A 89 7.88 16.99 17.16
C VAL A 89 9.28 17.39 16.70
N GLU A 90 10.03 16.40 16.25
CA GLU A 90 11.38 16.55 15.70
C GLU A 90 11.37 16.32 14.19
N VAL A 91 11.91 17.25 13.44
CA VAL A 91 12.05 17.11 11.98
C VAL A 91 13.49 16.72 11.67
N ARG A 92 13.67 15.74 10.81
CA ARG A 92 14.96 15.28 10.30
C ARG A 92 14.90 15.11 8.79
N GLY A 93 15.99 15.39 8.12
CA GLY A 93 16.20 15.06 6.70
C GLY A 93 17.22 13.94 6.57
N ILE A 94 17.09 13.12 5.55
CA ILE A 94 18.13 12.17 5.16
C ILE A 94 19.33 12.89 4.56
N LYS A 95 20.48 12.24 4.58
CA LYS A 95 21.69 12.72 3.91
C LYS A 95 21.86 11.99 2.58
N GLY A 96 22.03 12.74 1.50
CA GLY A 96 22.21 12.16 0.17
C GLY A 96 20.91 11.61 -0.43
N SER A 97 20.95 10.41 -1.00
CA SER A 97 19.82 9.81 -1.71
C SER A 97 18.91 9.01 -0.77
N TYR A 98 17.60 9.03 -1.02
CA TYR A 98 16.61 8.19 -0.34
C TYR A 98 16.86 6.68 -0.54
N MET A 99 17.70 6.31 -1.54
CA MET A 99 18.13 4.92 -1.77
C MET A 99 19.27 4.47 -0.85
N GLN A 100 19.87 5.39 -0.11
CA GLN A 100 20.97 5.08 0.80
C GLN A 100 20.45 4.85 2.22
N ASP A 101 20.96 3.82 2.87
CA ASP A 101 20.66 3.59 4.27
C ASP A 101 21.17 4.74 5.15
N GLN A 102 20.45 5.03 6.22
CA GLN A 102 20.70 6.13 7.16
C GLN A 102 20.87 5.60 8.60
N PRO A 103 21.88 4.76 8.87
CA PRO A 103 21.98 4.04 10.16
C PRO A 103 22.01 4.98 11.37
N GLU A 104 22.69 6.11 11.28
CA GLU A 104 22.74 7.09 12.37
C GLU A 104 21.37 7.71 12.66
N LEU A 105 20.61 8.02 11.61
CA LEU A 105 19.26 8.55 11.73
C LEU A 105 18.31 7.52 12.35
N TRP A 106 18.37 6.28 11.88
CA TRP A 106 17.51 5.21 12.42
C TRP A 106 17.86 4.91 13.88
N LYS A 107 19.13 4.97 14.23
CA LYS A 107 19.58 4.84 15.62
C LYS A 107 19.01 5.99 16.47
N GLU A 108 19.15 7.23 16.05
CA GLU A 108 18.57 8.38 16.77
C GLU A 108 17.08 8.23 17.00
N ILE A 109 16.33 7.82 15.95
CA ILE A 109 14.88 7.62 16.03
C ILE A 109 14.53 6.50 17.00
N SER A 110 15.25 5.38 16.95
CA SER A 110 15.00 4.24 17.84
C SER A 110 15.29 4.53 19.32
N GLU A 111 16.26 5.39 19.59
CA GLU A 111 16.65 5.74 20.96
C GLU A 111 15.79 6.85 21.56
N LYS A 112 15.35 7.82 20.76
CA LYS A 112 14.69 9.04 21.25
C LYS A 112 13.22 9.17 20.81
N GLY A 113 12.83 8.42 19.78
CA GLY A 113 11.50 8.48 19.21
C GLY A 113 10.53 7.48 19.82
N HIS A 114 9.27 7.81 19.76
CA HIS A 114 8.18 6.91 20.11
C HIS A 114 7.34 6.56 18.87
N ALA A 115 7.38 7.44 17.87
CA ALA A 115 6.80 7.23 16.56
C ALA A 115 7.62 7.99 15.51
N ALA A 116 7.55 7.52 14.26
CA ALA A 116 8.14 8.23 13.13
C ALA A 116 7.17 8.23 11.95
N MET A 117 7.11 9.35 11.26
CA MET A 117 6.47 9.50 9.95
C MET A 117 7.57 9.76 8.94
N ILE A 118 7.68 8.89 7.95
CA ILE A 118 8.71 8.95 6.90
C ILE A 118 8.01 9.24 5.58
N GLY A 119 8.42 10.26 4.90
CA GLY A 119 7.83 10.71 3.63
C GLY A 119 8.43 12.07 3.25
N ILE A 120 7.97 12.73 2.26
CA ILE A 120 6.76 12.57 1.47
C ILE A 120 7.22 12.26 0.05
N SER A 121 6.47 11.43 -0.66
CA SER A 121 6.65 11.22 -2.09
C SER A 121 5.49 11.87 -2.84
N GLY A 122 5.81 12.64 -3.88
CA GLY A 122 4.84 13.20 -4.80
C GLY A 122 4.70 12.35 -6.05
#